data_fbb51940565831d4f9f110d595f102d4
#
_entry.id   fbb51940565831d4f9f110d595f102d4
#
_cell.length_a   1.000
_cell.length_b   1.000
_cell.length_c   1.000
_cell.angle_alpha   90.00
_cell.angle_beta   90.00
_cell.angle_gamma   90.00
#
_symmetry.space_group_name_H-M   'P 1'
#
loop_
_entity.id
_entity.type
_entity.pdbx_description
1 polymer ?
#
loop_
_entity_poly.entity_id
_entity_poly.type
_entity_poly.pdbx_seq_one_letter_code
_entity_poly.pdbx_strand_id
1 'polypeptide(L)'
;MSKRILAIEDHEENRRLLRDLLTSFGYELLEAVTGEEGVTAADTERPDLILMDIQLPGIDGYETTRRIKANPALKHIPIIAVTSYALSGDDAKAFAAGCDAYVTKPFDPADLLEKIRGYLD
;
A
#
# COMPACT_ATOMS: atom_id res chain seq x y z
N MET A 1 11.41 -17.54 4.63
CA MET A 1 11.67 -16.14 4.90
C MET A 1 10.36 -15.38 4.88
N SER A 2 10.24 -14.38 5.74
CA SER A 2 9.03 -13.59 5.82
C SER A 2 8.90 -12.68 4.61
N LYS A 3 7.68 -12.56 4.09
CA LYS A 3 7.37 -11.57 3.06
C LYS A 3 7.32 -10.18 3.71
N ARG A 4 7.77 -9.18 2.99
CA ARG A 4 7.89 -7.80 3.48
C ARG A 4 6.84 -6.93 2.81
N ILE A 5 6.09 -6.20 3.63
CA ILE A 5 5.03 -5.31 3.16
C ILE A 5 5.37 -3.89 3.59
N LEU A 6 5.33 -2.95 2.65
CA LEU A 6 5.52 -1.54 2.94
C LEU A 6 4.14 -0.87 3.03
N ALA A 7 3.84 -0.28 4.18
CA ALA A 7 2.61 0.49 4.35
C ALA A 7 2.96 1.98 4.29
N ILE A 8 2.36 2.68 3.34
CA ILE A 8 2.53 4.13 3.20
C ILE A 8 1.24 4.77 3.71
N GLU A 9 1.28 5.28 4.94
CA GLU A 9 0.11 5.74 5.67
C GLU A 9 0.56 6.82 6.66
N ASP A 10 -0.09 7.99 6.65
CA ASP A 10 0.33 9.11 7.51
C ASP A 10 -0.24 9.05 8.93
N HIS A 11 -1.29 8.30 9.18
CA HIS A 11 -1.91 8.21 10.51
C HIS A 11 -1.30 7.09 11.34
N GLU A 12 -0.79 7.44 12.52
CA GLU A 12 -0.17 6.47 13.44
C GLU A 12 -1.14 5.35 13.83
N GLU A 13 -2.39 5.68 14.08
CA GLU A 13 -3.39 4.68 14.47
C GLU A 13 -3.58 3.63 13.38
N ASN A 14 -3.62 4.06 12.13
CA ASN A 14 -3.79 3.15 11.00
C ASN A 14 -2.54 2.29 10.80
N ARG A 15 -1.35 2.89 10.96
CA ARG A 15 -0.11 2.11 10.88
C ARG A 15 -0.04 1.07 11.98
N ARG A 16 -0.47 1.42 13.20
CA ARG A 16 -0.50 0.48 14.32
C ARG A 16 -1.42 -0.70 14.05
N LEU A 17 -2.62 -0.43 13.53
CA LEU A 17 -3.57 -1.49 13.16
C LEU A 17 -2.96 -2.43 12.13
N LEU A 18 -2.34 -1.89 11.09
CA LEU A 18 -1.70 -2.68 10.06
C LEU A 18 -0.52 -3.48 10.63
N ARG A 19 0.27 -2.85 11.48
CA ARG A 19 1.41 -3.50 12.13
C ARG A 19 0.96 -4.71 12.94
N ASP A 20 -0.02 -4.50 13.81
CA ASP A 20 -0.54 -5.58 14.67
C ASP A 20 -1.14 -6.70 13.83
N LEU A 21 -1.93 -6.36 12.82
CA LEU A 21 -2.56 -7.35 11.97
C LEU A 21 -1.53 -8.16 11.17
N LEU A 22 -0.64 -7.47 10.47
CA LEU A 22 0.24 -8.14 9.52
C LEU A 22 1.35 -8.92 10.21
N THR A 23 1.90 -8.38 11.31
CA THR A 23 2.93 -9.11 12.05
C THR A 23 2.37 -10.37 12.71
N SER A 24 1.10 -10.34 13.14
CA SER A 24 0.47 -11.52 13.71
C SER A 24 0.30 -12.66 12.71
N PHE A 25 0.34 -12.34 11.40
CA PHE A 25 0.27 -13.34 10.34
C PHE A 25 1.62 -13.65 9.70
N GLY A 26 2.70 -13.21 10.35
CA GLY A 26 4.06 -13.59 9.94
C GLY A 26 4.69 -12.68 8.88
N TYR A 27 4.05 -11.57 8.52
CA TYR A 27 4.65 -10.62 7.59
C TYR A 27 5.55 -9.64 8.32
N GLU A 28 6.60 -9.18 7.65
CA GLU A 28 7.44 -8.10 8.14
C GLU A 28 6.89 -6.79 7.58
N LEU A 29 6.63 -5.81 8.46
CA LEU A 29 6.07 -4.53 8.04
C LEU A 29 7.13 -3.44 8.01
N LEU A 30 7.20 -2.73 6.89
CA LEU A 30 7.95 -1.48 6.73
C LEU A 30 6.93 -0.35 6.68
N GLU A 31 7.26 0.81 7.23
CA GLU A 31 6.32 1.93 7.33
C GLU A 31 6.91 3.19 6.75
N ALA A 32 6.09 3.96 6.05
CA ALA A 32 6.42 5.29 5.55
C ALA A 32 5.24 6.21 5.85
N VAL A 33 5.53 7.46 6.16
CA VAL A 33 4.53 8.43 6.63
C VAL A 33 4.07 9.36 5.51
N THR A 34 4.91 9.56 4.50
CA THR A 34 4.60 10.40 3.34
C THR A 34 4.80 9.63 2.05
N GLY A 35 4.25 10.17 0.95
CA GLY A 35 4.46 9.58 -0.35
C GLY A 35 5.93 9.56 -0.75
N GLU A 36 6.64 10.66 -0.49
CA GLU A 36 8.07 10.76 -0.81
C GLU A 36 8.89 9.72 -0.05
N GLU A 37 8.63 9.56 1.26
CA GLU A 37 9.27 8.51 2.04
C GLU A 37 8.95 7.12 1.48
N GLY A 38 7.70 6.94 1.03
CA GLY A 38 7.26 5.68 0.44
C GLY A 38 8.01 5.35 -0.84
N VAL A 39 8.22 6.34 -1.71
CA VAL A 39 8.99 6.14 -2.94
C VAL A 39 10.43 5.73 -2.60
N THR A 40 11.05 6.43 -1.65
CA THR A 40 12.41 6.12 -1.21
C THR A 40 12.50 4.73 -0.59
N ALA A 41 11.55 4.40 0.30
CA ALA A 41 11.54 3.10 0.97
C ALA A 41 11.33 1.96 -0.03
N ALA A 42 10.45 2.15 -1.02
CA ALA A 42 10.22 1.14 -2.04
C ALA A 42 11.49 0.86 -2.84
N ASP A 43 12.22 1.91 -3.18
CA ASP A 43 13.46 1.76 -3.95
C ASP A 43 14.59 1.14 -3.13
N THR A 44 14.72 1.55 -1.87
CA THR A 44 15.78 1.08 -0.98
C THR A 44 15.52 -0.34 -0.48
N GLU A 45 14.30 -0.63 -0.05
CA GLU A 45 13.95 -1.87 0.65
C GLU A 45 13.40 -2.95 -0.26
N ARG A 46 12.86 -2.59 -1.41
CA ARG A 46 12.29 -3.53 -2.38
C ARG A 46 11.29 -4.50 -1.73
N PRO A 47 10.17 -3.99 -1.17
CA PRO A 47 9.20 -4.86 -0.50
C PRO A 47 8.50 -5.79 -1.50
N ASP A 48 7.83 -6.81 -0.96
CA ASP A 48 7.09 -7.77 -1.79
C ASP A 48 5.70 -7.24 -2.17
N LEU A 49 5.18 -6.29 -1.40
CA LEU A 49 3.87 -5.69 -1.63
C LEU A 49 3.81 -4.33 -0.95
N ILE A 50 3.02 -3.42 -1.50
CA ILE A 50 2.82 -2.07 -0.94
C ILE A 50 1.34 -1.85 -0.66
N LEU A 51 1.04 -1.37 0.57
CA LEU A 51 -0.28 -0.85 0.92
C LEU A 51 -0.18 0.66 0.82
N MET A 52 -1.03 1.26 -0.02
CA MET A 52 -0.92 2.67 -0.37
C MET A 52 -2.16 3.44 0.07
N ASP A 53 -2.03 4.30 1.08
CA ASP A 53 -3.09 5.23 1.42
C ASP A 53 -3.17 6.28 0.31
N ILE A 54 -4.37 6.52 -0.18
CA ILE A 54 -4.56 7.50 -1.25
C ILE A 54 -4.53 8.92 -0.72
N GLN A 55 -4.98 9.13 0.51
CA GLN A 55 -5.13 10.46 1.10
C GLN A 55 -3.92 10.85 1.94
N LEU A 56 -2.80 11.04 1.27
CA LEU A 56 -1.57 11.44 1.92
C LEU A 56 -1.36 12.96 1.82
N PRO A 57 -0.70 13.57 2.82
CA PRO A 57 -0.29 14.98 2.71
C PRO A 57 0.85 15.09 1.70
N GLY A 58 0.95 16.25 1.04
CA GLY A 58 1.96 16.46 0.00
C GLY A 58 1.54 15.75 -1.29
N ILE A 59 2.37 14.88 -1.81
CA ILE A 59 1.95 14.06 -2.95
C ILE A 59 0.99 12.99 -2.42
N ASP A 60 -0.12 12.81 -3.13
CA ASP A 60 -1.13 11.83 -2.73
C ASP A 60 -0.73 10.41 -3.13
N GLY A 61 -1.58 9.44 -2.82
CA GLY A 61 -1.29 8.04 -3.13
C GLY A 61 -1.28 7.75 -4.63
N TYR A 62 -2.04 8.48 -5.43
CA TYR A 62 -2.03 8.31 -6.89
C TYR A 62 -0.67 8.71 -7.47
N GLU A 63 -0.18 9.87 -7.08
CA GLU A 63 1.11 10.35 -7.56
C GLU A 63 2.25 9.48 -7.04
N THR A 64 2.17 9.05 -5.78
CA THR A 64 3.15 8.14 -5.19
C THR A 64 3.21 6.83 -5.98
N THR A 65 2.05 6.28 -6.32
CA THR A 65 1.96 5.06 -7.12
C THR A 65 2.58 5.24 -8.49
N ARG A 66 2.27 6.36 -9.16
CA ARG A 66 2.85 6.65 -10.47
C ARG A 66 4.37 6.69 -10.42
N ARG A 67 4.93 7.33 -9.40
CA ARG A 67 6.38 7.43 -9.23
C ARG A 67 7.03 6.07 -9.01
N ILE A 68 6.40 5.23 -8.18
CA ILE A 68 6.91 3.88 -7.92
C ILE A 68 6.85 3.05 -9.21
N LYS A 69 5.72 3.06 -9.89
CA LYS A 69 5.53 2.26 -11.10
C LYS A 69 6.35 2.75 -12.29
N ALA A 70 6.79 4.00 -12.26
CA ALA A 70 7.69 4.53 -13.29
C ALA A 70 9.10 3.97 -13.18
N ASN A 71 9.49 3.42 -12.04
CA ASN A 71 10.79 2.80 -11.84
C ASN A 71 10.72 1.34 -12.31
N PRO A 72 11.46 0.97 -13.38
CA PRO A 72 11.40 -0.40 -13.92
C PRO A 72 11.74 -1.48 -12.88
N ALA A 73 12.57 -1.15 -11.89
CA ALA A 73 12.96 -2.10 -10.84
C ALA A 73 11.84 -2.37 -9.85
N LEU A 74 10.83 -1.48 -9.77
CA LEU A 74 9.74 -1.58 -8.80
C LEU A 74 8.40 -1.88 -9.47
N LYS A 75 8.35 -1.85 -10.77
CA LYS A 75 7.13 -1.97 -11.55
C LYS A 75 6.36 -3.26 -11.28
N HIS A 76 7.03 -4.32 -10.89
CA HIS A 76 6.43 -5.63 -10.63
C HIS A 76 5.81 -5.73 -9.23
N ILE A 77 6.08 -4.80 -8.33
CA ILE A 77 5.61 -4.88 -6.95
C ILE A 77 4.12 -4.56 -6.90
N PRO A 78 3.27 -5.47 -6.37
CA PRO A 78 1.84 -5.19 -6.26
C PRO A 78 1.57 -4.03 -5.32
N ILE A 79 0.67 -3.14 -5.71
CA ILE A 79 0.24 -2.01 -4.88
C ILE A 79 -1.26 -2.13 -4.66
N ILE A 80 -1.66 -2.22 -3.40
CA ILE A 80 -3.06 -2.23 -2.99
C ILE A 80 -3.40 -0.83 -2.47
N ALA A 81 -4.30 -0.14 -3.15
CA ALA A 81 -4.76 1.17 -2.71
C ALA A 81 -5.72 1.01 -1.54
N VAL A 82 -5.56 1.81 -0.49
CA VAL A 82 -6.44 1.82 0.66
C VAL A 82 -6.98 3.24 0.82
N THR A 83 -8.29 3.42 0.78
CA THR A 83 -8.88 4.76 0.76
C THR A 83 -10.15 4.84 1.59
N SER A 84 -10.40 6.00 2.21
CA SER A 84 -11.64 6.28 2.92
C SER A 84 -12.79 6.64 1.98
N TYR A 85 -12.47 6.94 0.73
CA TYR A 85 -13.50 7.38 -0.22
C TYR A 85 -13.94 6.22 -1.11
N ALA A 86 -15.21 5.85 -0.96
CA ALA A 86 -15.85 4.87 -1.82
C ALA A 86 -16.68 5.57 -2.88
N LEU A 87 -16.21 6.72 -3.37
CA LEU A 87 -16.93 7.48 -4.38
C LEU A 87 -16.74 6.87 -5.75
N SER A 88 -17.75 7.04 -6.59
CA SER A 88 -17.72 6.57 -7.97
C SER A 88 -16.49 7.13 -8.70
N GLY A 89 -15.68 6.25 -9.27
CA GLY A 89 -14.51 6.63 -10.05
C GLY A 89 -13.18 6.63 -9.29
N ASP A 90 -13.18 6.49 -7.97
CA ASP A 90 -11.93 6.45 -7.20
C ASP A 90 -11.13 5.18 -7.47
N ASP A 91 -11.82 4.06 -7.65
CA ASP A 91 -11.19 2.80 -8.03
C ASP A 91 -10.54 2.92 -9.41
N ALA A 92 -11.23 3.56 -10.36
CA ALA A 92 -10.69 3.78 -11.70
C ALA A 92 -9.42 4.64 -11.66
N LYS A 93 -9.39 5.67 -10.80
CA LYS A 93 -8.20 6.51 -10.63
C LYS A 93 -7.04 5.72 -10.05
N ALA A 94 -7.31 4.85 -9.08
CA ALA A 94 -6.27 4.00 -8.49
C ALA A 94 -5.67 3.07 -9.54
N PHE A 95 -6.49 2.40 -10.32
CA PHE A 95 -6.01 1.51 -11.38
C PHE A 95 -5.28 2.27 -12.48
N ALA A 96 -5.77 3.45 -12.85
CA ALA A 96 -5.11 4.29 -13.85
C ALA A 96 -3.73 4.76 -13.38
N ALA A 97 -3.54 4.94 -12.08
CA ALA A 97 -2.24 5.31 -11.51
C ALA A 97 -1.28 4.12 -11.45
N GLY A 98 -1.78 2.90 -11.54
CA GLY A 98 -0.98 1.70 -11.53
C GLY A 98 -1.20 0.77 -10.35
N CYS A 99 -2.22 1.04 -9.51
CA CYS A 99 -2.55 0.13 -8.42
C CYS A 99 -3.11 -1.17 -8.98
N ASP A 100 -2.80 -2.26 -8.27
CA ASP A 100 -3.22 -3.60 -8.69
C ASP A 100 -4.55 -4.00 -8.05
N ALA A 101 -4.87 -3.43 -6.89
CA ALA A 101 -6.10 -3.70 -6.16
C ALA A 101 -6.53 -2.48 -5.37
N TYR A 102 -7.73 -2.53 -4.80
CA TYR A 102 -8.36 -1.39 -4.15
C TYR A 102 -9.17 -1.89 -2.94
N VAL A 103 -9.00 -1.25 -1.79
CA VAL A 103 -9.71 -1.57 -0.55
C VAL A 103 -10.21 -0.27 0.06
N THR A 104 -11.44 -0.26 0.56
CA THR A 104 -12.00 0.93 1.22
C THR A 104 -11.83 0.84 2.73
N LYS A 105 -11.63 1.98 3.37
CA LYS A 105 -11.62 2.10 4.84
C LYS A 105 -13.04 2.38 5.33
N PRO A 106 -13.44 1.85 6.48
CA PRO A 106 -12.71 0.88 7.27
C PRO A 106 -12.67 -0.48 6.56
N PHE A 107 -11.50 -1.08 6.47
CA PHE A 107 -11.38 -2.36 5.80
C PHE A 107 -11.70 -3.51 6.76
N ASP A 108 -12.22 -4.60 6.19
CA ASP A 108 -12.36 -5.86 6.90
C ASP A 108 -10.96 -6.53 6.92
N PRO A 109 -10.41 -6.82 8.11
CA PRO A 109 -9.09 -7.46 8.18
C PRO A 109 -8.99 -8.75 7.37
N ALA A 110 -10.05 -9.57 7.38
CA ALA A 110 -10.04 -10.82 6.62
C ALA A 110 -9.98 -10.57 5.12
N ASP A 111 -10.71 -9.56 4.63
CA ASP A 111 -10.72 -9.20 3.21
C ASP A 111 -9.35 -8.68 2.76
N LEU A 112 -8.74 -7.83 3.59
CA LEU A 112 -7.40 -7.30 3.29
C LEU A 112 -6.37 -8.42 3.25
N LEU A 113 -6.39 -9.33 4.23
CA LEU A 113 -5.48 -10.47 4.27
C LEU A 113 -5.66 -11.39 3.07
N GLU A 114 -6.89 -11.61 2.64
CA GLU A 114 -7.17 -12.44 1.46
C GLU A 114 -6.54 -11.83 0.22
N LYS A 115 -6.68 -10.52 0.04
CA LYS A 115 -6.06 -9.82 -1.09
C LYS A 115 -4.54 -9.90 -1.05
N ILE A 116 -3.95 -9.68 0.13
CA ILE A 116 -2.50 -9.76 0.31
C ILE A 116 -2.00 -11.16 -0.04
N ARG A 117 -2.65 -12.19 0.47
CA ARG A 117 -2.28 -13.58 0.19
C ARG A 117 -2.37 -13.90 -1.30
N GLY A 118 -3.36 -13.35 -1.97
CA GLY A 118 -3.52 -13.55 -3.41
C GLY A 118 -2.33 -13.08 -4.23
N TYR A 119 -1.60 -12.09 -3.74
CA TYR A 119 -0.41 -11.58 -4.40
C TYR A 119 0.89 -12.22 -3.91
N LEU A 120 0.95 -12.64 -2.66
CA LEU A 120 2.21 -13.11 -2.05
C LEU A 120 2.31 -14.63 -1.94
N ASP A 121 1.19 -15.30 -1.95
CA ASP A 121 1.15 -16.77 -1.91
C ASP A 121 0.79 -17.29 -3.31
#